data_4d7b21e6fb80398a543e515252b68bc0
#
_entry.id   4d7b21e6fb80398a543e515252b68bc0
#
_cell.length_a   1.000
_cell.length_b   1.000
_cell.length_c   1.000
_cell.angle_alpha   90.00
_cell.angle_beta   90.00
_cell.angle_gamma   90.00
#
_symmetry.space_group_name_H-M   'P 1'
#
loop_
_entity.id
_entity.type
_entity.pdbx_description
1 polymer ?
#
loop_
_entity_poly.entity_id
_entity_poly.type
_entity_poly.pdbx_seq_one_letter_code
_entity_poly.pdbx_strand_id
1 'polypeptide(L)'
;EEAYEVADAIERENWSELRGELGDLLLQSVYHTQMAAEAGLFDFDDVANDISDKMVARHPHVFGDESRNKSADQQTQDWEKIKAAERAAKKRGGVLDDVALGLPALMRAVKLQKRAARVGFDWPDISMVVDKIVEEARELSEAQTESDPDHLAEEYGDLLFVIANLGRHLNIDPEEALRNANSKFTRRFRFIEAELKRRGKSPGQSDLDEMDALWNAAKAQEKSKA
;
A
#
# COMPACT_ATOMS: atom_id res chain seq x y z
N GLU A 1 1.41 -13.02 -3.66
CA GLU A 1 1.48 -13.74 -2.37
C GLU A 1 2.85 -13.50 -1.77
N GLU A 2 3.94 -14.02 -2.34
CA GLU A 2 5.32 -13.97 -1.83
C GLU A 2 5.78 -12.59 -1.33
N ALA A 3 5.46 -11.53 -2.08
CA ALA A 3 5.82 -10.16 -1.67
C ALA A 3 5.13 -9.71 -0.37
N TYR A 4 3.94 -10.22 -0.08
CA TYR A 4 3.23 -9.95 1.18
C TYR A 4 3.78 -10.80 2.32
N GLU A 5 4.22 -12.02 2.06
CA GLU A 5 4.85 -12.91 3.03
C GLU A 5 6.21 -12.36 3.45
N VAL A 6 6.99 -11.84 2.49
CA VAL A 6 8.21 -11.06 2.79
C VAL A 6 7.89 -9.85 3.70
N ALA A 7 6.83 -9.09 3.39
CA ALA A 7 6.47 -7.93 4.21
C ALA A 7 6.02 -8.33 5.62
N ASP A 8 5.25 -9.41 5.76
CA ASP A 8 4.80 -9.93 7.04
C ASP A 8 5.97 -10.46 7.89
N ALA A 9 6.91 -11.18 7.28
CA ALA A 9 8.12 -11.65 7.96
C ALA A 9 8.99 -10.49 8.47
N ILE A 10 9.10 -9.40 7.72
CA ILE A 10 9.78 -8.17 8.13
C ILE A 10 9.04 -7.52 9.32
N GLU A 11 7.72 -7.37 9.25
CA GLU A 11 6.92 -6.74 10.29
C GLU A 11 6.98 -7.51 11.62
N ARG A 12 7.05 -8.85 11.53
CA ARG A 12 7.22 -9.73 12.70
C ARG A 12 8.66 -9.88 13.17
N GLU A 13 9.62 -9.25 12.51
CA GLU A 13 11.08 -9.40 12.76
C GLU A 13 11.53 -10.88 12.73
N ASN A 14 10.87 -11.71 11.92
CA ASN A 14 11.19 -13.13 11.78
C ASN A 14 12.22 -13.36 10.65
N TRP A 15 13.48 -13.15 11.00
CA TRP A 15 14.60 -13.23 10.04
C TRP A 15 14.80 -14.62 9.43
N SER A 16 14.40 -15.68 10.11
CA SER A 16 14.48 -17.06 9.59
C SER A 16 13.45 -17.28 8.49
N GLU A 17 12.23 -16.82 8.70
CA GLU A 17 11.12 -16.89 7.73
C GLU A 17 11.41 -15.95 6.55
N LEU A 18 11.83 -14.71 6.82
CA LEU A 18 12.20 -13.76 5.78
C LEU A 18 13.19 -14.34 4.75
N ARG A 19 14.15 -15.17 5.19
CA ARG A 19 15.08 -15.81 4.28
C ARG A 19 14.39 -16.80 3.34
N GLY A 20 13.38 -17.51 3.83
CA GLY A 20 12.55 -18.42 3.02
C GLY A 20 11.75 -17.65 2.00
N GLU A 21 10.99 -16.64 2.46
CA GLU A 21 10.11 -15.83 1.62
C GLU A 21 10.87 -15.05 0.52
N LEU A 22 12.09 -14.58 0.83
CA LEU A 22 12.96 -14.00 -0.20
C LEU A 22 13.40 -15.02 -1.24
N GLY A 23 13.57 -16.29 -0.84
CA GLY A 23 13.85 -17.40 -1.75
C GLY A 23 12.67 -17.67 -2.68
N ASP A 24 11.45 -17.67 -2.15
CA ASP A 24 10.24 -17.92 -2.91
C ASP A 24 9.94 -16.74 -3.87
N LEU A 25 10.16 -15.50 -3.44
CA LEU A 25 10.08 -14.34 -4.32
C LEU A 25 11.13 -14.41 -5.46
N LEU A 26 12.35 -14.86 -5.18
CA LEU A 26 13.38 -15.08 -6.20
C LEU A 26 12.98 -16.21 -7.15
N LEU A 27 12.41 -17.29 -6.64
CA LEU A 27 11.89 -18.39 -7.44
C LEU A 27 10.85 -17.92 -8.46
N GLN A 28 9.92 -17.01 -8.07
CA GLN A 28 8.96 -16.42 -9.01
C GLN A 28 9.67 -15.73 -10.19
N SER A 29 10.72 -14.97 -9.90
CA SER A 29 11.50 -14.31 -10.95
C SER A 29 12.17 -15.30 -11.90
N VAL A 30 12.83 -16.33 -11.37
CA VAL A 30 13.50 -17.38 -12.14
C VAL A 30 12.49 -18.19 -12.96
N TYR A 31 11.36 -18.57 -12.35
CA TYR A 31 10.32 -19.35 -13.00
C TYR A 31 9.71 -18.62 -14.20
N HIS A 32 9.33 -17.36 -14.02
CA HIS A 32 8.75 -16.56 -15.11
C HIS A 32 9.76 -16.26 -16.22
N THR A 33 11.04 -16.05 -15.90
CA THR A 33 12.07 -15.87 -16.93
C THR A 33 12.33 -17.15 -17.72
N GLN A 34 12.25 -18.32 -17.08
CA GLN A 34 12.35 -19.60 -17.78
C GLN A 34 11.19 -19.78 -18.78
N MET A 35 9.97 -19.49 -18.36
CA MET A 35 8.80 -19.52 -19.27
C MET A 35 8.96 -18.55 -20.45
N ALA A 36 9.52 -17.37 -20.20
CA ALA A 36 9.78 -16.39 -21.26
C ALA A 36 10.86 -16.86 -22.22
N ALA A 37 11.92 -17.50 -21.72
CA ALA A 37 12.99 -18.09 -22.53
C ALA A 37 12.46 -19.22 -23.43
N GLU A 38 11.61 -20.10 -22.90
CA GLU A 38 10.95 -21.15 -23.68
C GLU A 38 10.02 -20.57 -24.78
N ALA A 39 9.44 -19.40 -24.54
CA ALA A 39 8.65 -18.67 -25.54
C ALA A 39 9.50 -17.84 -26.52
N GLY A 40 10.85 -17.82 -26.37
CA GLY A 40 11.77 -17.07 -27.21
C GLY A 40 11.68 -15.54 -27.04
N LEU A 41 11.27 -15.08 -25.85
CA LEU A 41 11.06 -13.65 -25.57
C LEU A 41 12.28 -12.99 -24.91
N PHE A 42 12.73 -13.49 -23.80
CA PHE A 42 13.89 -13.04 -23.02
C PHE A 42 14.28 -14.10 -22.00
N ASP A 43 15.47 -14.03 -21.43
CA ASP A 43 15.98 -14.94 -20.43
C ASP A 43 16.33 -14.26 -19.09
N PHE A 44 16.92 -15.01 -18.17
CA PHE A 44 17.31 -14.48 -16.85
C PHE A 44 18.43 -13.45 -16.95
N ASP A 45 19.37 -13.63 -17.86
CA ASP A 45 20.48 -12.69 -18.05
C ASP A 45 19.96 -11.34 -18.56
N ASP A 46 18.97 -11.33 -19.44
CA ASP A 46 18.30 -10.12 -19.89
C ASP A 46 17.66 -9.36 -18.71
N VAL A 47 16.96 -10.07 -17.82
CA VAL A 47 16.33 -9.46 -16.62
C VAL A 47 17.40 -8.91 -15.68
N ALA A 48 18.50 -9.65 -15.47
CA ALA A 48 19.61 -9.23 -14.61
C ALA A 48 20.33 -8.00 -15.18
N ASN A 49 20.53 -7.95 -16.50
CA ASN A 49 21.12 -6.80 -17.18
C ASN A 49 20.20 -5.58 -17.11
N ASP A 50 18.90 -5.76 -17.38
CA ASP A 50 17.91 -4.68 -17.31
C ASP A 50 17.85 -4.03 -15.92
N ILE A 51 17.89 -4.81 -14.84
CA ILE A 51 17.88 -4.22 -13.50
C ILE A 51 19.21 -3.55 -13.17
N SER A 52 20.34 -4.11 -13.62
CA SER A 52 21.66 -3.54 -13.43
C SER A 52 21.80 -2.18 -14.14
N ASP A 53 21.42 -2.09 -15.40
CA ASP A 53 21.42 -0.86 -16.18
C ASP A 53 20.51 0.21 -15.56
N LYS A 54 19.33 -0.21 -15.12
CA LYS A 54 18.39 0.66 -14.40
C LYS A 54 18.97 1.19 -13.10
N MET A 55 19.68 0.35 -12.33
CA MET A 55 20.35 0.79 -11.10
C MET A 55 21.45 1.79 -11.38
N VAL A 56 22.30 1.54 -12.38
CA VAL A 56 23.36 2.47 -12.80
C VAL A 56 22.75 3.81 -13.24
N ALA A 57 21.76 3.79 -14.12
CA ALA A 57 21.12 4.99 -14.65
C ALA A 57 20.42 5.83 -13.56
N ARG A 58 19.82 5.17 -12.55
CA ARG A 58 19.07 5.85 -11.49
C ARG A 58 19.91 6.30 -10.30
N HIS A 59 21.17 5.91 -10.24
CA HIS A 59 22.09 6.31 -9.17
C HIS A 59 23.33 7.03 -9.70
N PRO A 60 23.16 8.16 -10.42
CA PRO A 60 24.28 8.89 -10.99
C PRO A 60 25.24 9.47 -9.93
N HIS A 61 24.77 9.61 -8.69
CA HIS A 61 25.60 9.97 -7.54
C HIS A 61 26.49 8.82 -7.01
N VAL A 62 26.23 7.57 -7.43
CA VAL A 62 27.04 6.39 -7.08
C VAL A 62 27.91 5.97 -8.24
N PHE A 63 27.37 5.89 -9.43
CA PHE A 63 28.00 5.35 -10.64
C PHE A 63 28.44 6.42 -11.64
N GLY A 64 28.09 7.70 -11.44
CA GLY A 64 28.43 8.83 -12.29
C GLY A 64 29.14 9.94 -11.51
N ASP A 65 29.15 11.14 -12.10
CA ASP A 65 29.89 12.31 -11.60
C ASP A 65 29.04 13.23 -10.70
N GLU A 66 27.83 12.85 -10.35
CA GLU A 66 26.96 13.68 -9.50
C GLU A 66 27.41 13.69 -8.03
N SER A 67 27.16 14.82 -7.37
CA SER A 67 27.50 14.98 -5.95
C SER A 67 26.83 13.91 -5.07
N ARG A 68 27.61 13.27 -4.20
CA ARG A 68 27.16 12.33 -3.18
C ARG A 68 26.53 13.02 -1.95
N ASN A 69 26.70 14.34 -1.83
CA ASN A 69 26.21 15.13 -0.69
C ASN A 69 24.79 15.67 -0.96
N LYS A 70 23.84 14.78 -1.26
CA LYS A 70 22.43 15.12 -1.43
C LYS A 70 21.63 14.70 -0.20
N SER A 71 20.65 15.52 0.23
CA SER A 71 19.69 15.12 1.24
C SER A 71 18.77 14.00 0.71
N ALA A 72 18.12 13.26 1.61
CA ALA A 72 17.15 12.24 1.23
C ALA A 72 16.02 12.80 0.35
N ASP A 73 15.56 14.03 0.65
CA ASP A 73 14.53 14.71 -0.13
C ASP A 73 15.01 15.04 -1.55
N GLN A 74 16.25 15.51 -1.69
CA GLN A 74 16.85 15.77 -3.01
C GLN A 74 17.01 14.48 -3.81
N GLN A 75 17.46 13.39 -3.19
CA GLN A 75 17.53 12.09 -3.84
C GLN A 75 16.17 11.59 -4.31
N THR A 76 15.14 11.74 -3.50
CA THR A 76 13.76 11.38 -3.86
C THR A 76 13.25 12.21 -5.05
N GLN A 77 13.49 13.52 -5.05
CA GLN A 77 13.10 14.39 -6.16
C GLN A 77 13.82 14.02 -7.47
N ASP A 78 15.12 13.77 -7.41
CA ASP A 78 15.91 13.39 -8.60
C ASP A 78 15.48 12.02 -9.13
N TRP A 79 15.20 11.07 -8.24
CA TRP A 79 14.62 9.77 -8.60
C TRP A 79 13.27 9.90 -9.33
N GLU A 80 12.40 10.78 -8.86
CA GLU A 80 11.11 11.02 -9.54
C GLU A 80 11.27 11.71 -10.89
N LYS A 81 12.25 12.63 -11.06
CA LYS A 81 12.59 13.23 -12.35
C LYS A 81 13.10 12.18 -13.35
N ILE A 82 14.03 11.31 -12.92
CA ILE A 82 14.55 10.22 -13.76
C ILE A 82 13.42 9.30 -14.21
N LYS A 83 12.56 8.86 -13.29
CA LYS A 83 11.38 8.06 -13.63
C LYS A 83 10.41 8.77 -14.58
N ALA A 84 10.26 10.08 -14.45
CA ALA A 84 9.43 10.86 -15.35
C ALA A 84 10.01 10.89 -16.76
N ALA A 85 11.32 11.08 -16.89
CA ALA A 85 12.03 11.07 -18.17
C ALA A 85 11.97 9.68 -18.84
N GLU A 86 12.18 8.59 -18.10
CA GLU A 86 12.05 7.22 -18.61
C GLU A 86 10.64 6.95 -19.16
N ARG A 87 9.59 7.42 -18.46
CA ARG A 87 8.21 7.28 -18.93
C ARG A 87 7.96 8.08 -20.21
N ALA A 88 8.46 9.31 -20.27
CA ALA A 88 8.34 10.15 -21.47
C ALA A 88 9.02 9.50 -22.69
N ALA A 89 10.17 8.87 -22.47
CA ALA A 89 10.92 8.17 -23.55
C ALA A 89 10.16 6.93 -24.07
N LYS A 90 9.38 6.27 -23.22
CA LYS A 90 8.60 5.07 -23.61
C LYS A 90 7.38 5.37 -24.50
N LYS A 91 7.08 6.64 -24.85
CA LYS A 91 5.98 7.09 -25.74
C LYS A 91 4.63 6.41 -25.44
N ARG A 92 4.28 6.17 -24.19
CA ARG A 92 2.98 5.58 -23.84
C ARG A 92 1.92 6.68 -23.78
N GLY A 93 0.72 6.39 -24.32
CA GLY A 93 -0.23 7.39 -24.80
C GLY A 93 -0.96 8.21 -23.75
N GLY A 94 -1.26 7.70 -22.55
CA GLY A 94 -2.08 8.37 -21.53
C GLY A 94 -1.32 8.69 -20.25
N VAL A 95 -1.79 9.72 -19.54
CA VAL A 95 -1.21 10.14 -18.23
C VAL A 95 -1.27 9.03 -17.20
N LEU A 96 -2.31 8.21 -17.24
CA LEU A 96 -2.58 7.13 -16.29
C LEU A 96 -2.05 5.77 -16.72
N ASP A 97 -1.51 5.65 -17.94
CA ASP A 97 -0.89 4.42 -18.42
C ASP A 97 0.30 4.03 -17.51
N ASP A 98 0.65 2.76 -17.48
CA ASP A 98 1.71 2.21 -16.62
C ASP A 98 1.40 2.18 -15.11
N VAL A 99 0.19 2.46 -14.66
CA VAL A 99 -0.22 2.11 -13.30
C VAL A 99 -0.71 0.66 -13.32
N ALA A 100 0.14 -0.24 -12.83
CA ALA A 100 -0.14 -1.67 -12.89
C ALA A 100 -1.50 -2.02 -12.26
N LEU A 101 -2.27 -2.88 -12.97
CA LEU A 101 -3.61 -3.28 -12.53
C LEU A 101 -3.58 -4.17 -11.28
N GLY A 102 -2.54 -4.98 -11.11
CA GLY A 102 -2.39 -5.90 -9.99
C GLY A 102 -1.86 -5.28 -8.69
N LEU A 103 -1.74 -3.95 -8.61
CA LEU A 103 -1.39 -3.29 -7.34
C LEU A 103 -2.54 -3.39 -6.33
N PRO A 104 -2.24 -3.40 -5.01
CA PRO A 104 -3.25 -3.19 -3.98
C PRO A 104 -4.09 -1.95 -4.28
N ALA A 105 -5.39 -2.03 -4.05
CA ALA A 105 -6.34 -1.03 -4.55
C ALA A 105 -6.04 0.39 -4.05
N LEU A 106 -5.76 0.56 -2.76
CA LEU A 106 -5.44 1.87 -2.19
C LEU A 106 -4.10 2.42 -2.73
N MET A 107 -3.09 1.56 -2.87
CA MET A 107 -1.82 1.94 -3.48
C MET A 107 -2.01 2.36 -4.94
N ARG A 108 -2.86 1.65 -5.70
CA ARG A 108 -3.19 1.98 -7.08
C ARG A 108 -3.91 3.33 -7.16
N ALA A 109 -4.90 3.57 -6.28
CA ALA A 109 -5.61 4.85 -6.19
C ALA A 109 -4.64 6.03 -5.98
N VAL A 110 -3.74 5.94 -5.01
CA VAL A 110 -2.71 6.97 -4.76
C VAL A 110 -1.82 7.19 -5.98
N LYS A 111 -1.43 6.13 -6.70
CA LYS A 111 -0.60 6.28 -7.91
C LYS A 111 -1.34 6.95 -9.06
N LEU A 112 -2.61 6.63 -9.28
CA LEU A 112 -3.46 7.29 -10.26
C LEU A 112 -3.60 8.78 -9.95
N GLN A 113 -3.94 9.12 -8.71
CA GLN A 113 -4.10 10.49 -8.24
C GLN A 113 -2.79 11.29 -8.34
N LYS A 114 -1.65 10.73 -7.93
CA LYS A 114 -0.34 11.36 -8.11
C LYS A 114 -0.02 11.68 -9.58
N ARG A 115 -0.47 10.84 -10.52
CA ARG A 115 -0.27 11.10 -11.95
C ARG A 115 -1.21 12.18 -12.47
N ALA A 116 -2.48 12.16 -12.08
CA ALA A 116 -3.46 13.20 -12.42
C ALA A 116 -3.01 14.57 -11.89
N ALA A 117 -2.52 14.64 -10.67
CA ALA A 117 -1.99 15.85 -10.05
C ALA A 117 -0.85 16.49 -10.85
N ARG A 118 0.01 15.71 -11.50
CA ARG A 118 1.13 16.24 -12.32
C ARG A 118 0.69 17.05 -13.54
N VAL A 119 -0.52 16.83 -14.01
CA VAL A 119 -1.10 17.57 -15.15
C VAL A 119 -2.13 18.60 -14.70
N GLY A 120 -2.15 18.92 -13.39
CA GLY A 120 -3.02 19.96 -12.82
C GLY A 120 -4.41 19.46 -12.42
N PHE A 121 -4.67 18.13 -12.49
CA PHE A 121 -5.93 17.57 -12.00
C PHE A 121 -5.76 17.13 -10.55
N ASP A 122 -5.90 18.11 -9.63
CA ASP A 122 -5.78 17.92 -8.20
C ASP A 122 -6.55 19.00 -7.43
N TRP A 123 -6.97 18.66 -6.19
CA TRP A 123 -7.52 19.68 -5.29
C TRP A 123 -6.40 20.56 -4.72
N PRO A 124 -6.55 21.87 -4.78
CA PRO A 124 -5.51 22.78 -4.29
C PRO A 124 -5.39 22.83 -2.77
N ASP A 125 -6.44 22.40 -2.05
CA ASP A 125 -6.52 22.46 -0.60
C ASP A 125 -7.10 21.16 -0.01
N ILE A 126 -6.57 20.76 1.13
CA ILE A 126 -7.00 19.55 1.83
C ILE A 126 -8.45 19.64 2.33
N SER A 127 -8.95 20.85 2.61
CA SER A 127 -10.34 21.06 3.02
C SER A 127 -11.31 20.58 1.95
N MET A 128 -10.99 20.80 0.67
CA MET A 128 -11.82 20.34 -0.45
C MET A 128 -11.85 18.80 -0.54
N VAL A 129 -10.77 18.13 -0.18
CA VAL A 129 -10.74 16.66 -0.09
C VAL A 129 -11.63 16.18 1.06
N VAL A 130 -11.61 16.87 2.19
CA VAL A 130 -12.49 16.55 3.34
C VAL A 130 -13.96 16.78 2.99
N ASP A 131 -14.27 17.90 2.30
CA ASP A 131 -15.63 18.18 1.83
C ASP A 131 -16.13 17.08 0.89
N LYS A 132 -15.26 16.58 -0.01
CA LYS A 132 -15.60 15.46 -0.91
C LYS A 132 -15.82 14.15 -0.15
N ILE A 133 -15.08 13.86 0.92
CA ILE A 133 -15.35 12.70 1.77
C ILE A 133 -16.76 12.77 2.38
N VAL A 134 -17.18 13.97 2.81
CA VAL A 134 -18.54 14.18 3.38
C VAL A 134 -19.61 13.98 2.30
N GLU A 135 -19.35 14.45 1.08
CA GLU A 135 -20.21 14.24 -0.09
C GLU A 135 -20.38 12.76 -0.39
N GLU A 136 -19.29 12.01 -0.60
CA GLU A 136 -19.31 10.56 -0.87
C GLU A 136 -19.97 9.75 0.25
N ALA A 137 -19.75 10.13 1.52
CA ALA A 137 -20.41 9.47 2.64
C ALA A 137 -21.93 9.69 2.64
N ARG A 138 -22.40 10.82 2.12
CA ARG A 138 -23.84 11.10 1.97
C ARG A 138 -24.42 10.30 0.80
N GLU A 139 -23.75 10.29 -0.36
CA GLU A 139 -24.15 9.54 -1.54
C GLU A 139 -24.24 8.04 -1.22
N LEU A 140 -23.25 7.49 -0.51
CA LEU A 140 -23.30 6.12 0.00
C LEU A 140 -24.50 5.87 0.90
N SER A 141 -24.86 6.82 1.79
CA SER A 141 -26.03 6.70 2.67
C SER A 141 -27.35 6.75 1.88
N GLU A 142 -27.40 7.53 0.81
CA GLU A 142 -28.56 7.63 -0.09
C GLU A 142 -28.70 6.34 -0.91
N ALA A 143 -27.63 5.84 -1.52
CA ALA A 143 -27.59 4.59 -2.27
C ALA A 143 -28.02 3.38 -1.42
N GLN A 144 -27.74 3.38 -0.12
CA GLN A 144 -28.20 2.32 0.79
C GLN A 144 -29.74 2.19 0.80
N THR A 145 -30.47 3.27 0.51
CA THR A 145 -31.94 3.27 0.52
C THR A 145 -32.56 2.83 -0.83
N GLU A 146 -31.77 2.78 -1.91
CA GLU A 146 -32.25 2.56 -3.28
C GLU A 146 -32.39 1.09 -3.66
N SER A 147 -31.95 0.15 -2.85
CA SER A 147 -31.97 -1.30 -3.13
C SER A 147 -31.23 -1.69 -4.45
N ASP A 148 -30.25 -0.88 -4.86
CA ASP A 148 -29.35 -1.16 -5.97
C ASP A 148 -27.95 -1.51 -5.45
N PRO A 149 -27.58 -2.81 -5.44
CA PRO A 149 -26.27 -3.23 -4.91
C PRO A 149 -25.08 -2.71 -5.73
N ASP A 150 -25.24 -2.50 -7.04
CA ASP A 150 -24.16 -2.05 -7.91
C ASP A 150 -23.87 -0.57 -7.65
N HIS A 151 -24.90 0.27 -7.53
CA HIS A 151 -24.75 1.67 -7.15
C HIS A 151 -24.17 1.82 -5.74
N LEU A 152 -24.63 1.04 -4.77
CA LEU A 152 -24.08 1.03 -3.41
C LEU A 152 -22.58 0.67 -3.41
N ALA A 153 -22.16 -0.29 -4.24
CA ALA A 153 -20.75 -0.67 -4.36
C ALA A 153 -19.90 0.41 -5.04
N GLU A 154 -20.46 1.15 -6.00
CA GLU A 154 -19.82 2.29 -6.66
C GLU A 154 -19.52 3.39 -5.65
N GLU A 155 -20.52 3.86 -4.91
CA GLU A 155 -20.38 4.92 -3.90
C GLU A 155 -19.39 4.53 -2.78
N TYR A 156 -19.40 3.26 -2.36
CA TYR A 156 -18.41 2.77 -1.42
C TYR A 156 -17.00 2.81 -1.99
N GLY A 157 -16.84 2.51 -3.27
CA GLY A 157 -15.57 2.59 -4.00
C GLY A 157 -15.05 4.04 -4.08
N ASP A 158 -15.94 5.00 -4.37
CA ASP A 158 -15.60 6.42 -4.49
C ASP A 158 -15.19 7.01 -3.13
N LEU A 159 -15.89 6.66 -2.08
CA LEU A 159 -15.47 7.02 -0.71
C LEU A 159 -14.06 6.51 -0.39
N LEU A 160 -13.74 5.24 -0.69
CA LEU A 160 -12.40 4.70 -0.48
C LEU A 160 -11.35 5.42 -1.33
N PHE A 161 -11.68 5.79 -2.56
CA PHE A 161 -10.79 6.50 -3.48
C PHE A 161 -10.46 7.91 -2.94
N VAL A 162 -11.43 8.64 -2.41
CA VAL A 162 -11.22 9.97 -1.82
C VAL A 162 -10.47 9.87 -0.48
N ILE A 163 -10.71 8.83 0.34
CA ILE A 163 -9.92 8.56 1.55
C ILE A 163 -8.44 8.30 1.19
N ALA A 164 -8.17 7.54 0.12
CA ALA A 164 -6.79 7.35 -0.36
C ALA A 164 -6.15 8.68 -0.80
N ASN A 165 -6.92 9.60 -1.40
CA ASN A 165 -6.47 10.93 -1.76
C ASN A 165 -6.14 11.79 -0.54
N LEU A 166 -6.94 11.73 0.50
CA LEU A 166 -6.64 12.40 1.77
C LEU A 166 -5.29 11.92 2.33
N GLY A 167 -5.03 10.60 2.32
CA GLY A 167 -3.73 10.04 2.70
C GLY A 167 -2.58 10.67 1.90
N ARG A 168 -2.75 10.79 0.58
CA ARG A 168 -1.76 11.43 -0.31
C ARG A 168 -1.47 12.88 0.08
N HIS A 169 -2.48 13.68 0.37
CA HIS A 169 -2.32 15.08 0.80
C HIS A 169 -1.65 15.20 2.16
N LEU A 170 -1.90 14.25 3.05
CA LEU A 170 -1.28 14.18 4.39
C LEU A 170 0.11 13.52 4.38
N ASN A 171 0.61 13.06 3.22
CA ASN A 171 1.82 12.25 3.11
C ASN A 171 1.76 10.96 3.94
N ILE A 172 0.59 10.35 4.05
CA ILE A 172 0.34 9.06 4.68
C ILE A 172 0.15 8.03 3.57
N ASP A 173 0.82 6.88 3.68
CA ASP A 173 0.51 5.72 2.84
C ASP A 173 -0.76 5.05 3.38
N PRO A 174 -1.89 5.06 2.64
CA PRO A 174 -3.15 4.52 3.13
C PRO A 174 -3.13 2.98 3.24
N GLU A 175 -2.33 2.29 2.42
CA GLU A 175 -2.16 0.85 2.48
C GLU A 175 -1.42 0.45 3.77
N GLU A 176 -0.34 1.13 4.10
CA GLU A 176 0.41 0.95 5.34
C GLU A 176 -0.43 1.33 6.56
N ALA A 177 -1.13 2.47 6.51
CA ALA A 177 -1.99 2.93 7.59
C ALA A 177 -3.10 1.91 7.93
N LEU A 178 -3.72 1.30 6.90
CA LEU A 178 -4.74 0.28 7.09
C LEU A 178 -4.14 -1.03 7.61
N ARG A 179 -2.96 -1.44 7.14
CA ARG A 179 -2.23 -2.60 7.65
C ARG A 179 -1.93 -2.42 9.15
N ASN A 180 -1.43 -1.26 9.55
CA ASN A 180 -1.17 -0.93 10.95
C ASN A 180 -2.46 -0.94 11.81
N ALA A 181 -3.59 -0.50 11.24
CA ALA A 181 -4.88 -0.57 11.90
C ALA A 181 -5.34 -2.03 12.10
N ASN A 182 -5.15 -2.88 11.08
CA ASN A 182 -5.46 -4.31 11.16
C ASN A 182 -4.60 -5.01 12.23
N SER A 183 -3.30 -4.76 12.25
CA SER A 183 -2.37 -5.31 13.25
C SER A 183 -2.75 -4.87 14.66
N LYS A 184 -3.12 -3.60 14.83
CA LYS A 184 -3.62 -3.07 16.10
C LYS A 184 -4.92 -3.74 16.53
N PHE A 185 -5.86 -3.91 15.61
CA PHE A 185 -7.13 -4.61 15.88
C PHE A 185 -6.86 -6.05 16.32
N THR A 186 -6.07 -6.79 15.57
CA THR A 186 -5.73 -8.19 15.85
C THR A 186 -5.05 -8.33 17.22
N ARG A 187 -4.10 -7.46 17.55
CA ARG A 187 -3.42 -7.48 18.86
C ARG A 187 -4.38 -7.25 20.01
N ARG A 188 -5.30 -6.29 19.90
CA ARG A 188 -6.31 -6.01 20.93
C ARG A 188 -7.34 -7.13 21.05
N PHE A 189 -7.74 -7.71 19.94
CA PHE A 189 -8.67 -8.83 19.96
C PHE A 189 -8.05 -10.08 20.61
N ARG A 190 -6.79 -10.37 20.34
CA ARG A 190 -6.03 -11.42 21.03
C ARG A 190 -5.96 -11.19 22.55
N PHE A 191 -5.88 -9.94 22.98
CA PHE A 191 -5.96 -9.63 24.42
C PHE A 191 -7.35 -10.00 24.99
N ILE A 192 -8.43 -9.69 24.27
CA ILE A 192 -9.80 -10.09 24.66
C ILE A 192 -9.88 -11.62 24.77
N GLU A 193 -9.43 -12.35 23.77
CA GLU A 193 -9.43 -13.81 23.75
C GLU A 193 -8.68 -14.39 24.96
N ALA A 194 -7.50 -13.86 25.26
CA ALA A 194 -6.70 -14.28 26.40
C ALA A 194 -7.39 -14.02 27.74
N GLU A 195 -8.01 -12.85 27.92
CA GLU A 195 -8.73 -12.50 29.13
C GLU A 195 -9.99 -13.33 29.33
N LEU A 196 -10.76 -13.56 28.26
CA LEU A 196 -11.93 -14.43 28.31
C LEU A 196 -11.53 -15.87 28.63
N LYS A 197 -10.46 -16.38 28.02
CA LYS A 197 -9.91 -17.71 28.31
C LYS A 197 -9.52 -17.85 29.78
N ARG A 198 -8.93 -16.83 30.41
CA ARG A 198 -8.63 -16.80 31.85
C ARG A 198 -9.89 -16.87 32.71
N ARG A 199 -11.03 -16.37 32.22
CA ARG A 199 -12.35 -16.45 32.88
C ARG A 199 -13.11 -17.74 32.55
N GLY A 200 -12.49 -18.68 31.79
CA GLY A 200 -13.14 -19.94 31.40
C GLY A 200 -14.16 -19.76 30.27
N LYS A 201 -14.12 -18.66 29.53
CA LYS A 201 -15.04 -18.32 28.44
C LYS A 201 -14.33 -18.29 27.09
N SER A 202 -15.09 -18.48 26.02
CA SER A 202 -14.69 -18.14 24.64
C SER A 202 -15.39 -16.83 24.22
N PRO A 203 -14.92 -16.15 23.15
CA PRO A 203 -15.59 -14.96 22.61
C PRO A 203 -17.08 -15.19 22.30
N GLY A 204 -17.44 -16.37 21.77
CA GLY A 204 -18.84 -16.73 21.49
C GLY A 204 -19.72 -16.94 22.72
N GLN A 205 -19.14 -16.96 23.91
CA GLN A 205 -19.84 -17.06 25.21
C GLN A 205 -19.83 -15.72 25.97
N SER A 206 -19.32 -14.67 25.37
CA SER A 206 -19.28 -13.31 25.88
C SER A 206 -20.32 -12.44 25.16
N ASP A 207 -20.60 -11.28 25.71
CA ASP A 207 -21.41 -10.25 25.08
C ASP A 207 -20.56 -9.07 24.63
N LEU A 208 -21.19 -8.14 23.92
CA LEU A 208 -20.50 -6.96 23.38
C LEU A 208 -19.97 -6.05 24.49
N ASP A 209 -20.72 -5.88 25.57
CA ASP A 209 -20.36 -4.99 26.68
C ASP A 209 -19.10 -5.50 27.41
N GLU A 210 -19.02 -6.82 27.67
CA GLU A 210 -17.84 -7.45 28.26
C GLU A 210 -16.64 -7.34 27.33
N MET A 211 -16.81 -7.59 26.02
CA MET A 211 -15.73 -7.47 25.04
C MET A 211 -15.25 -6.03 24.85
N ASP A 212 -16.17 -5.05 24.87
CA ASP A 212 -15.79 -3.61 24.79
C ASP A 212 -15.03 -3.15 26.04
N ALA A 213 -15.44 -3.60 27.22
CA ALA A 213 -14.69 -3.33 28.45
C ALA A 213 -13.25 -3.88 28.37
N LEU A 214 -13.07 -5.09 27.83
CA LEU A 214 -11.75 -5.69 27.60
C LEU A 214 -10.96 -4.97 26.51
N TRP A 215 -11.61 -4.53 25.44
CA TRP A 215 -11.00 -3.70 24.41
C TRP A 215 -10.45 -2.38 24.99
N ASN A 216 -11.21 -1.73 25.84
CA ASN A 216 -10.79 -0.50 26.51
C ASN A 216 -9.64 -0.75 27.50
N ALA A 217 -9.62 -1.91 28.18
CA ALA A 217 -8.49 -2.33 29.00
C ALA A 217 -7.21 -2.54 28.17
N ALA A 218 -7.33 -3.19 27.00
CA ALA A 218 -6.21 -3.32 26.07
C ALA A 218 -5.63 -1.97 25.63
N LYS A 219 -6.50 -1.01 25.27
CA LYS A 219 -6.10 0.37 24.93
C LYS A 219 -5.35 1.08 26.08
N ALA A 220 -5.82 0.91 27.32
CA ALA A 220 -5.21 1.51 28.48
C ALA A 220 -3.80 0.92 28.71
N GLN A 221 -3.65 -0.39 28.58
CA GLN A 221 -2.38 -1.09 28.74
C GLN A 221 -1.35 -0.65 27.68
N GLU A 222 -1.76 -0.45 26.43
CA GLU A 222 -0.88 0.04 25.36
C GLU A 222 -0.36 1.45 25.67
N LYS A 223 -1.23 2.35 26.16
CA LYS A 223 -0.84 3.73 26.53
C LYS A 223 0.12 3.79 27.72
N SER A 224 0.11 2.79 28.63
CA SER A 224 1.01 2.76 29.78
C SER A 224 2.40 2.23 29.43
N LYS A 225 2.59 1.62 28.25
CA LYS A 225 3.86 1.07 27.78
C LYS A 225 4.58 1.97 26.76
N ALA A 226 3.90 2.97 26.23
CA ALA A 226 4.41 3.97 25.29
C ALA A 226 4.92 5.21 26.03
#